data_556d2728f388d2a9a1c63d60f9b68d39
#
_entry.id   556d2728f388d2a9a1c63d60f9b68d39
#
_cell.length_a   1.000
_cell.length_b   1.000
_cell.length_c   1.000
_cell.angle_alpha   90.00
_cell.angle_beta   90.00
_cell.angle_gamma   90.00
#
_symmetry.space_group_name_H-M   'P 1'
#
loop_
_entity.id
_entity.type
_entity.pdbx_description
1 polymer ?
#
loop_
_entity_poly.entity_id
_entity_poly.type
_entity_poly.pdbx_seq_one_letter_code
_entity_poly.pdbx_strand_id
1 'polypeptide(L)'
;MTISGNLRTMPFADLLQWVSQSRKTGTLAIEGDPFNKKIYFRNGLVVAASSESPTEFLGYYLVGWGHVGDEELQELLDMQEQYNTLLGELLVIIGRLSREDLMHILQVKTEETIYDLFMWDQGDFRFLENILPAKKFQPLNLPVDMIILEGVRRRDEWIRCAESIADVTWIPKLVRAVDVRQIGQTELGILREIDGRNSIEQIALNCRIATFHVMFFVFQGLSHKLFEIKPPDEGESEIPGFSSRAWRTLIHEAELLLEGGDLGGAFQRLSDIRDKYGDHREVNELAAGLEGTIRLAVDSLDLDDSVVLKLAIPASELTKVQCTPAEGFLLSRINGIYKLGEILAQIPGNDLDKKVMIASLVRREIVKR
;
A
#
# COMPACT_ATOMS: atom_id res chain seq x y z
N MET A 1 22.17 2.22 -15.81
CA MET A 1 22.57 3.38 -14.99
C MET A 1 21.46 3.64 -13.98
N THR A 2 21.73 3.79 -12.70
CA THR A 2 20.69 4.05 -11.70
C THR A 2 20.77 5.53 -11.33
N ILE A 3 19.64 6.24 -11.44
CA ILE A 3 19.50 7.61 -10.97
C ILE A 3 18.65 7.57 -9.72
N SER A 4 19.08 8.22 -8.66
CA SER A 4 18.35 8.32 -7.39
C SER A 4 18.37 9.74 -6.86
N GLY A 5 17.38 10.10 -6.08
CA GLY A 5 17.21 11.41 -5.48
C GLY A 5 16.00 11.43 -4.56
N ASN A 6 15.55 12.65 -4.23
CA ASN A 6 14.38 12.88 -3.39
C ASN A 6 13.40 13.82 -4.08
N LEU A 7 12.10 13.62 -3.91
CA LEU A 7 11.04 14.42 -4.54
C LEU A 7 11.07 15.91 -4.13
N ARG A 8 11.71 16.25 -3.00
CA ARG A 8 11.96 17.67 -2.61
C ARG A 8 12.94 18.36 -3.53
N THR A 9 13.93 17.62 -4.07
CA THR A 9 14.99 18.17 -4.94
C THR A 9 14.63 18.07 -6.41
N MET A 10 13.81 17.13 -6.78
CA MET A 10 13.29 16.91 -8.13
C MET A 10 11.80 16.54 -8.02
N PRO A 11 10.90 17.52 -8.22
CA PRO A 11 9.46 17.28 -8.16
C PRO A 11 9.01 16.14 -9.08
N PHE A 12 7.97 15.42 -8.68
CA PHE A 12 7.50 14.24 -9.40
C PHE A 12 7.17 14.53 -10.88
N ALA A 13 6.58 15.69 -11.17
CA ALA A 13 6.30 16.12 -12.55
C ALA A 13 7.58 16.24 -13.40
N ASP A 14 8.64 16.84 -12.84
CA ASP A 14 9.93 17.02 -13.54
C ASP A 14 10.60 15.66 -13.77
N LEU A 15 10.49 14.74 -12.81
CA LEU A 15 11.00 13.39 -12.94
C LEU A 15 10.29 12.60 -14.05
N LEU A 16 8.96 12.71 -14.13
CA LEU A 16 8.18 12.12 -15.20
C LEU A 16 8.54 12.73 -16.57
N GLN A 17 8.69 14.05 -16.64
CA GLN A 17 9.09 14.76 -17.85
C GLN A 17 10.46 14.30 -18.33
N TRP A 18 11.43 14.15 -17.42
CA TRP A 18 12.75 13.63 -17.76
C TRP A 18 12.69 12.22 -18.34
N VAL A 19 11.90 11.30 -17.73
CA VAL A 19 11.71 9.94 -18.24
C VAL A 19 11.12 9.94 -19.64
N SER A 20 10.09 10.77 -19.89
CA SER A 20 9.40 10.88 -21.18
C SER A 20 10.31 11.44 -22.26
N GLN A 21 10.93 12.60 -22.03
CA GLN A 21 11.81 13.27 -23.01
C GLN A 21 13.03 12.44 -23.35
N SER A 22 13.59 11.74 -22.38
CA SER A 22 14.72 10.84 -22.56
C SER A 22 14.32 9.45 -23.11
N ARG A 23 13.03 9.23 -23.39
CA ARG A 23 12.46 7.95 -23.87
C ARG A 23 12.96 6.75 -23.08
N LYS A 24 13.02 6.90 -21.76
CA LYS A 24 13.55 5.87 -20.88
C LYS A 24 12.66 4.62 -20.84
N THR A 25 13.30 3.48 -20.70
CA THR A 25 12.68 2.19 -20.37
C THR A 25 13.22 1.72 -19.04
N GLY A 26 12.35 1.31 -18.12
CA GLY A 26 12.75 0.87 -16.78
C GLY A 26 11.68 1.06 -15.73
N THR A 27 12.09 0.96 -14.48
CA THR A 27 11.23 1.09 -13.29
C THR A 27 11.64 2.33 -12.49
N LEU A 28 10.69 3.20 -12.24
CA LEU A 28 10.80 4.25 -11.24
C LEU A 28 10.20 3.73 -9.94
N ALA A 29 11.04 3.46 -8.96
CA ALA A 29 10.63 3.12 -7.60
C ALA A 29 10.66 4.38 -6.75
N ILE A 30 9.60 4.60 -5.96
CA ILE A 30 9.46 5.72 -5.04
C ILE A 30 9.15 5.13 -3.68
N GLU A 31 10.03 5.39 -2.72
CA GLU A 31 9.90 4.98 -1.34
C GLU A 31 9.20 6.11 -0.59
N GLY A 32 8.04 5.82 -0.01
CA GLY A 32 7.20 6.76 0.73
C GLY A 32 6.66 6.14 2.00
N ASP A 33 6.04 6.97 2.82
CA ASP A 33 5.38 6.56 4.04
C ASP A 33 3.86 6.84 3.89
N PRO A 34 2.98 5.84 4.06
CA PRO A 34 3.26 4.47 4.53
C PRO A 34 3.57 3.44 3.43
N PHE A 35 3.45 3.76 2.16
CA PHE A 35 3.51 2.79 1.07
C PHE A 35 4.53 3.17 -0.01
N ASN A 36 5.20 2.15 -0.56
CA ASN A 36 6.08 2.30 -1.72
C ASN A 36 5.29 2.15 -3.01
N LYS A 37 5.75 2.87 -4.06
CA LYS A 37 5.14 2.80 -5.39
C LYS A 37 6.18 2.56 -6.47
N LYS A 38 5.77 1.87 -7.54
CA LYS A 38 6.62 1.64 -8.71
C LYS A 38 5.85 1.97 -9.98
N ILE A 39 6.48 2.72 -10.88
CA ILE A 39 5.94 3.03 -12.20
C ILE A 39 6.86 2.42 -13.24
N TYR A 40 6.28 1.72 -14.19
CA TYR A 40 7.01 1.02 -15.24
C TYR A 40 6.88 1.78 -16.55
N PHE A 41 8.02 2.01 -17.19
CA PHE A 41 8.11 2.79 -18.43
C PHE A 41 8.68 1.95 -19.56
N ARG A 42 8.17 2.19 -20.78
CA ARG A 42 8.72 1.66 -22.01
C ARG A 42 8.75 2.78 -23.05
N ASN A 43 9.96 3.13 -23.51
CA ASN A 43 10.17 4.21 -24.49
C ASN A 43 9.54 5.55 -24.07
N GLY A 44 9.58 5.87 -22.77
CA GLY A 44 9.01 7.09 -22.22
C GLY A 44 7.50 7.08 -22.01
N LEU A 45 6.79 5.99 -22.28
CA LEU A 45 5.38 5.81 -21.99
C LEU A 45 5.20 5.01 -20.70
N VAL A 46 4.19 5.33 -19.90
CA VAL A 46 3.80 4.50 -18.76
C VAL A 46 3.11 3.23 -19.28
N VAL A 47 3.59 2.08 -18.84
CA VAL A 47 3.02 0.77 -19.20
C VAL A 47 2.30 0.08 -18.07
N ALA A 48 2.61 0.40 -16.82
CA ALA A 48 1.92 -0.09 -15.63
C ALA A 48 2.37 0.70 -14.39
N ALA A 49 1.64 0.58 -13.29
CA ALA A 49 2.08 0.96 -11.96
C ALA A 49 1.71 -0.10 -10.93
N SER A 50 2.47 -0.16 -9.85
CA SER A 50 2.18 -0.98 -8.67
C SER A 50 2.40 -0.16 -7.40
N SER A 51 1.68 -0.52 -6.38
CA SER A 51 1.71 0.10 -5.06
C SER A 51 1.58 -1.00 -4.00
N GLU A 52 2.02 -0.69 -2.81
CA GLU A 52 1.79 -1.49 -1.61
C GLU A 52 0.48 -1.08 -0.90
N SER A 53 -0.19 -0.01 -1.35
CA SER A 53 -1.49 0.41 -0.80
C SER A 53 -2.58 -0.58 -1.20
N PRO A 54 -3.33 -1.14 -0.23
CA PRO A 54 -4.43 -2.09 -0.51
C PRO A 54 -5.53 -1.51 -1.40
N THR A 55 -5.85 -0.21 -1.27
CA THR A 55 -6.85 0.48 -2.09
C THR A 55 -6.43 0.67 -3.55
N GLU A 56 -5.16 0.42 -3.85
CA GLU A 56 -4.60 0.47 -5.20
C GLU A 56 -4.35 -0.93 -5.79
N PHE A 57 -4.77 -2.02 -5.12
CA PHE A 57 -4.67 -3.37 -5.67
C PHE A 57 -5.77 -3.65 -6.69
N LEU A 58 -5.48 -4.52 -7.67
CA LEU A 58 -6.47 -4.93 -8.65
C LEU A 58 -7.72 -5.53 -7.98
N GLY A 59 -7.55 -6.32 -6.91
CA GLY A 59 -8.64 -6.90 -6.15
C GLY A 59 -9.61 -5.86 -5.59
N TYR A 60 -9.12 -4.69 -5.19
CA TYR A 60 -9.95 -3.57 -4.72
C TYR A 60 -10.97 -3.14 -5.76
N TYR A 61 -10.53 -2.90 -6.97
CA TYR A 61 -11.42 -2.50 -8.07
C TYR A 61 -12.35 -3.63 -8.49
N LEU A 62 -11.86 -4.87 -8.52
CA LEU A 62 -12.67 -6.02 -8.90
C LEU A 62 -13.86 -6.23 -7.97
N VAL A 63 -13.66 -6.12 -6.67
CA VAL A 63 -14.73 -6.26 -5.67
C VAL A 63 -15.60 -5.02 -5.63
N GLY A 64 -14.99 -3.85 -5.51
CA GLY A 64 -15.72 -2.58 -5.46
C GLY A 64 -16.60 -2.34 -6.69
N TRP A 65 -16.19 -2.84 -7.86
CA TRP A 65 -16.98 -2.76 -9.09
C TRP A 65 -17.93 -3.95 -9.29
N GLY A 66 -17.98 -4.88 -8.33
CA GLY A 66 -18.90 -6.02 -8.35
C GLY A 66 -18.60 -7.09 -9.39
N HIS A 67 -17.33 -7.20 -9.85
CA HIS A 67 -16.91 -8.27 -10.77
C HIS A 67 -16.72 -9.61 -10.06
N VAL A 68 -16.28 -9.57 -8.80
CA VAL A 68 -16.09 -10.75 -7.93
C VAL A 68 -16.52 -10.40 -6.51
N GLY A 69 -16.94 -11.40 -5.75
CA GLY A 69 -17.16 -11.30 -4.32
C GLY A 69 -15.87 -11.45 -3.53
N ASP A 70 -15.94 -11.19 -2.23
CA ASP A 70 -14.78 -11.28 -1.33
C ASP A 70 -14.22 -12.70 -1.22
N GLU A 71 -15.09 -13.68 -0.97
CA GLU A 71 -14.68 -15.08 -0.88
C GLU A 71 -14.10 -15.58 -2.21
N GLU A 72 -14.76 -15.25 -3.33
CA GLU A 72 -14.31 -15.61 -4.67
C GLU A 72 -12.94 -15.01 -5.01
N LEU A 73 -12.65 -13.77 -4.57
CA LEU A 73 -11.33 -13.18 -4.78
C LEU A 73 -10.25 -13.98 -4.04
N GLN A 74 -10.52 -14.44 -2.83
CA GLN A 74 -9.54 -15.22 -2.07
C GLN A 74 -9.22 -16.54 -2.81
N GLU A 75 -10.23 -17.26 -3.26
CA GLU A 75 -10.03 -18.47 -4.08
C GLU A 75 -9.21 -18.20 -5.35
N LEU A 76 -9.47 -17.05 -6.00
CA LEU A 76 -8.74 -16.63 -7.20
C LEU A 76 -7.28 -16.24 -6.91
N LEU A 77 -6.99 -15.68 -5.74
CA LEU A 77 -5.63 -15.38 -5.31
C LEU A 77 -4.84 -16.69 -5.04
N ASP A 78 -5.45 -17.67 -4.40
CA ASP A 78 -4.86 -19.00 -4.20
C ASP A 78 -4.57 -19.69 -5.54
N MET A 79 -5.51 -19.60 -6.49
CA MET A 79 -5.31 -20.11 -7.85
C MET A 79 -4.20 -19.36 -8.59
N GLN A 80 -4.12 -18.04 -8.45
CA GLN A 80 -3.05 -17.21 -9.02
C GLN A 80 -1.68 -17.72 -8.57
N GLU A 81 -1.53 -18.01 -7.30
CA GLU A 81 -0.29 -18.50 -6.72
C GLU A 81 0.02 -19.91 -7.23
N GLN A 82 -0.95 -20.81 -7.17
CA GLN A 82 -0.81 -22.20 -7.62
C GLN A 82 -0.41 -22.30 -9.09
N TYR A 83 -1.02 -21.49 -9.97
CA TYR A 83 -0.78 -21.54 -11.42
C TYR A 83 0.27 -20.51 -11.90
N ASN A 84 0.85 -19.74 -10.99
CA ASN A 84 1.81 -18.68 -11.29
C ASN A 84 1.36 -17.75 -12.45
N THR A 85 0.09 -17.40 -12.47
CA THR A 85 -0.54 -16.53 -13.47
C THR A 85 -0.89 -15.18 -12.86
N LEU A 86 -1.36 -14.21 -13.63
CA LEU A 86 -1.85 -12.93 -13.10
C LEU A 86 -3.34 -13.02 -12.84
N LEU A 87 -3.82 -12.43 -11.73
CA LEU A 87 -5.23 -12.42 -11.35
C LEU A 87 -6.15 -11.94 -12.49
N GLY A 88 -5.78 -10.84 -13.17
CA GLY A 88 -6.56 -10.33 -14.30
C GLY A 88 -6.64 -11.31 -15.48
N GLU A 89 -5.54 -12.00 -15.81
CA GLU A 89 -5.53 -13.00 -16.85
C GLU A 89 -6.36 -14.23 -16.46
N LEU A 90 -6.28 -14.66 -15.21
CA LEU A 90 -7.09 -15.74 -14.68
C LEU A 90 -8.59 -15.46 -14.85
N LEU A 91 -9.03 -14.26 -14.46
CA LEU A 91 -10.42 -13.83 -14.60
C LEU A 91 -10.90 -13.81 -16.05
N VAL A 92 -10.04 -13.41 -17.00
CA VAL A 92 -10.36 -13.45 -18.43
C VAL A 92 -10.46 -14.89 -18.93
N ILE A 93 -9.54 -15.77 -18.50
CA ILE A 93 -9.53 -17.20 -18.90
C ILE A 93 -10.81 -17.91 -18.42
N ILE A 94 -11.24 -17.66 -17.19
CA ILE A 94 -12.47 -18.28 -16.65
C ILE A 94 -13.75 -17.57 -17.10
N GLY A 95 -13.65 -16.51 -17.92
CA GLY A 95 -14.79 -15.80 -18.49
C GLY A 95 -15.55 -14.89 -17.50
N ARG A 96 -14.95 -14.56 -16.34
CA ARG A 96 -15.54 -13.65 -15.34
C ARG A 96 -15.34 -12.19 -15.71
N LEU A 97 -14.33 -11.87 -16.51
CA LEU A 97 -14.01 -10.51 -16.92
C LEU A 97 -13.71 -10.47 -18.42
N SER A 98 -14.23 -9.49 -19.12
CA SER A 98 -13.80 -9.25 -20.50
C SER A 98 -12.38 -8.65 -20.52
N ARG A 99 -11.66 -8.81 -21.62
CA ARG A 99 -10.34 -8.19 -21.79
C ARG A 99 -10.44 -6.66 -21.79
N GLU A 100 -11.54 -6.13 -22.31
CA GLU A 100 -11.79 -4.67 -22.36
C GLU A 100 -12.00 -4.13 -20.94
N ASP A 101 -12.83 -4.78 -20.13
CA ASP A 101 -13.03 -4.40 -18.73
C ASP A 101 -11.73 -4.51 -17.91
N LEU A 102 -10.95 -5.58 -18.13
CA LEU A 102 -9.64 -5.70 -17.48
C LEU A 102 -8.73 -4.52 -17.83
N MET A 103 -8.64 -4.15 -19.11
CA MET A 103 -7.81 -3.03 -19.53
C MET A 103 -8.28 -1.72 -18.93
N HIS A 104 -9.59 -1.50 -18.86
CA HIS A 104 -10.18 -0.32 -18.21
C HIS A 104 -9.82 -0.25 -16.73
N ILE A 105 -10.01 -1.35 -15.98
CA ILE A 105 -9.64 -1.41 -14.56
C ILE A 105 -8.13 -1.14 -14.37
N LEU A 106 -7.28 -1.77 -15.17
CA LEU A 106 -5.83 -1.57 -15.09
C LEU A 106 -5.42 -0.13 -15.40
N GLN A 107 -6.11 0.52 -16.33
CA GLN A 107 -5.87 1.93 -16.65
C GLN A 107 -6.26 2.81 -15.45
N VAL A 108 -7.48 2.73 -14.94
CA VAL A 108 -7.94 3.51 -13.80
C VAL A 108 -7.03 3.31 -12.59
N LYS A 109 -6.74 2.05 -12.24
CA LYS A 109 -5.81 1.70 -11.17
C LYS A 109 -4.44 2.36 -11.36
N THR A 110 -3.86 2.24 -12.55
CA THR A 110 -2.53 2.79 -12.85
C THR A 110 -2.52 4.31 -12.76
N GLU A 111 -3.54 4.95 -13.31
CA GLU A 111 -3.70 6.40 -13.27
C GLU A 111 -3.85 6.90 -11.81
N GLU A 112 -4.69 6.27 -11.00
CA GLU A 112 -4.89 6.66 -9.60
C GLU A 112 -3.61 6.47 -8.77
N THR A 113 -2.91 5.34 -8.95
CA THR A 113 -1.60 5.11 -8.32
C THR A 113 -0.59 6.22 -8.63
N ILE A 114 -0.60 6.73 -9.87
CA ILE A 114 0.33 7.79 -10.31
C ILE A 114 -0.15 9.17 -9.83
N TYR A 115 -1.45 9.45 -9.88
CA TYR A 115 -1.97 10.75 -9.47
C TYR A 115 -1.79 11.01 -7.97
N ASP A 116 -1.84 9.97 -7.14
CA ASP A 116 -1.53 10.09 -5.72
C ASP A 116 -0.10 10.60 -5.48
N LEU A 117 0.87 10.19 -6.30
CA LEU A 117 2.25 10.68 -6.20
C LEU A 117 2.42 12.18 -6.46
N PHE A 118 1.48 12.83 -7.13
CA PHE A 118 1.49 14.30 -7.27
C PHE A 118 1.17 15.02 -5.96
N MET A 119 0.56 14.33 -4.99
CA MET A 119 0.28 14.86 -3.65
C MET A 119 1.46 14.70 -2.70
N TRP A 120 2.49 13.95 -3.08
CA TRP A 120 3.63 13.69 -2.23
C TRP A 120 4.64 14.83 -2.29
N ASP A 121 4.93 15.42 -1.13
CA ASP A 121 5.95 16.48 -1.01
C ASP A 121 7.34 15.92 -0.70
N GLN A 122 7.44 14.62 -0.37
CA GLN A 122 8.69 13.93 -0.06
C GLN A 122 8.59 12.45 -0.44
N GLY A 123 9.75 11.84 -0.63
CA GLY A 123 9.89 10.44 -1.01
C GLY A 123 11.22 10.26 -1.73
N ASP A 124 11.90 9.17 -1.45
CA ASP A 124 13.14 8.85 -2.12
C ASP A 124 12.85 8.07 -3.40
N PHE A 125 13.38 8.52 -4.51
CA PHE A 125 13.17 7.82 -5.77
C PHE A 125 14.45 7.16 -6.29
N ARG A 126 14.24 6.09 -7.05
CA ARG A 126 15.29 5.37 -7.77
C ARG A 126 14.79 4.92 -9.13
N PHE A 127 15.45 5.34 -10.20
CA PHE A 127 15.17 4.86 -11.54
C PHE A 127 16.10 3.72 -11.91
N LEU A 128 15.54 2.56 -12.18
CA LEU A 128 16.23 1.33 -12.55
C LEU A 128 16.10 1.12 -14.06
N GLU A 129 17.13 1.54 -14.80
CA GLU A 129 17.13 1.50 -16.26
C GLU A 129 17.09 0.06 -16.79
N ASN A 130 16.21 -0.19 -17.76
CA ASN A 130 15.98 -1.49 -18.41
C ASN A 130 15.48 -2.63 -17.48
N ILE A 131 15.03 -2.30 -16.27
CA ILE A 131 14.41 -3.26 -15.37
C ILE A 131 12.89 -3.09 -15.44
N LEU A 132 12.20 -4.15 -15.81
CA LEU A 132 10.74 -4.26 -15.86
C LEU A 132 10.30 -5.47 -15.01
N PRO A 133 9.00 -5.58 -14.64
CA PRO A 133 8.51 -6.73 -13.88
C PRO A 133 8.83 -8.05 -14.57
N ALA A 134 9.22 -9.07 -13.79
CA ALA A 134 9.54 -10.40 -14.30
C ALA A 134 8.31 -11.13 -14.86
N LYS A 135 7.13 -10.93 -14.24
CA LYS A 135 5.87 -11.49 -14.74
C LYS A 135 5.39 -10.69 -15.95
N LYS A 136 4.91 -11.38 -16.97
CA LYS A 136 4.24 -10.75 -18.13
C LYS A 136 2.99 -10.04 -17.63
N PHE A 137 2.82 -8.78 -18.01
CA PHE A 137 1.64 -7.97 -17.71
C PHE A 137 1.08 -7.38 -19.00
N GLN A 138 -0.19 -7.01 -18.98
CA GLN A 138 -0.82 -6.30 -20.11
C GLN A 138 -0.33 -4.85 -20.09
N PRO A 139 0.49 -4.41 -21.07
CA PRO A 139 1.01 -3.07 -21.07
C PRO A 139 -0.07 -2.07 -21.44
N LEU A 140 -0.21 -1.03 -20.64
CA LEU A 140 -0.83 0.21 -21.06
C LEU A 140 0.16 1.00 -21.92
N ASN A 141 -0.29 2.05 -22.59
CA ASN A 141 0.58 2.96 -23.33
C ASN A 141 0.11 4.39 -23.04
N LEU A 142 0.26 4.81 -21.76
CA LEU A 142 -0.23 6.11 -21.31
C LEU A 142 0.82 7.19 -21.60
N PRO A 143 0.46 8.25 -22.36
CA PRO A 143 1.34 9.38 -22.61
C PRO A 143 1.63 10.14 -21.30
N VAL A 144 2.91 10.33 -20.98
CA VAL A 144 3.33 10.99 -19.75
C VAL A 144 2.88 12.45 -19.70
N ASP A 145 2.86 13.15 -20.83
CA ASP A 145 2.45 14.56 -20.87
C ASP A 145 1.00 14.75 -20.44
N MET A 146 0.10 13.81 -20.78
CA MET A 146 -1.30 13.81 -20.33
C MET A 146 -1.39 13.53 -18.82
N ILE A 147 -0.57 12.62 -18.31
CA ILE A 147 -0.49 12.30 -16.89
C ILE A 147 0.00 13.51 -16.10
N ILE A 148 1.03 14.22 -16.58
CA ILE A 148 1.54 15.42 -15.91
C ILE A 148 0.47 16.51 -15.88
N LEU A 149 -0.17 16.79 -17.02
CA LEU A 149 -1.19 17.82 -17.10
C LEU A 149 -2.34 17.57 -16.14
N GLU A 150 -2.87 16.35 -16.13
CA GLU A 150 -3.97 15.96 -15.25
C GLU A 150 -3.53 15.87 -13.79
N GLY A 151 -2.34 15.35 -13.50
CA GLY A 151 -1.82 15.26 -12.15
C GLY A 151 -1.60 16.63 -11.48
N VAL A 152 -1.05 17.60 -12.21
CA VAL A 152 -0.89 18.98 -11.72
C VAL A 152 -2.27 19.61 -11.50
N ARG A 153 -3.21 19.46 -12.45
CA ARG A 153 -4.59 19.96 -12.30
C ARG A 153 -5.24 19.38 -11.05
N ARG A 154 -5.14 18.05 -10.84
CA ARG A 154 -5.73 17.39 -9.67
C ARG A 154 -5.10 17.86 -8.37
N ARG A 155 -3.79 18.09 -8.32
CA ARG A 155 -3.11 18.65 -7.15
C ARG A 155 -3.64 20.03 -6.79
N ASP A 156 -3.76 20.91 -7.77
CA ASP A 156 -4.26 22.28 -7.55
C ASP A 156 -5.73 22.29 -7.06
N GLU A 157 -6.53 21.39 -7.59
CA GLU A 157 -7.93 21.25 -7.18
C GLU A 157 -8.06 20.55 -5.83
N TRP A 158 -7.23 19.55 -5.56
CA TRP A 158 -7.20 18.87 -4.26
C TRP A 158 -6.95 19.85 -3.11
N ILE A 159 -5.99 20.74 -3.25
CA ILE A 159 -5.69 21.76 -2.23
C ILE A 159 -6.94 22.58 -1.88
N ARG A 160 -7.74 22.92 -2.90
CA ARG A 160 -9.02 23.65 -2.67
C ARG A 160 -10.11 22.77 -2.07
N CYS A 161 -10.18 21.51 -2.48
CA CYS A 161 -11.15 20.56 -1.95
C CYS A 161 -10.88 20.23 -0.48
N ALA A 162 -9.61 20.11 -0.08
CA ALA A 162 -9.19 19.75 1.27
C ALA A 162 -9.62 20.76 2.35
N GLU A 163 -9.91 22.02 1.97
CA GLU A 163 -10.48 23.01 2.89
C GLU A 163 -11.93 22.68 3.31
N SER A 164 -12.66 21.92 2.48
CA SER A 164 -14.07 21.61 2.69
C SER A 164 -14.36 20.13 2.90
N ILE A 165 -13.48 19.26 2.41
CA ILE A 165 -13.62 17.80 2.45
C ILE A 165 -12.34 17.25 3.09
N ALA A 166 -12.43 16.86 4.36
CA ALA A 166 -11.25 16.39 5.10
C ALA A 166 -10.82 14.99 4.69
N ASP A 167 -11.76 14.12 4.28
CA ASP A 167 -11.48 12.73 3.94
C ASP A 167 -12.51 12.20 2.92
N VAL A 168 -12.11 11.24 2.11
CA VAL A 168 -12.98 10.58 1.11
C VAL A 168 -14.01 9.61 1.73
N THR A 169 -13.85 9.30 3.00
CA THR A 169 -14.85 8.54 3.78
C THR A 169 -16.06 9.38 4.19
N TRP A 170 -15.99 10.71 4.04
CA TRP A 170 -17.09 11.59 4.35
C TRP A 170 -18.29 11.36 3.43
N ILE A 171 -19.49 11.56 3.97
CA ILE A 171 -20.77 11.20 3.36
C ILE A 171 -21.46 12.47 2.85
N PRO A 172 -21.60 12.65 1.54
CA PRO A 172 -22.33 13.76 0.95
C PRO A 172 -23.83 13.52 1.00
N LYS A 173 -24.60 14.60 1.18
CA LYS A 173 -26.06 14.60 1.17
C LYS A 173 -26.60 15.74 0.32
N LEU A 174 -27.56 15.45 -0.54
CA LEU A 174 -28.26 16.46 -1.33
C LEU A 174 -29.24 17.25 -0.44
N VAL A 175 -29.13 18.59 -0.43
CA VAL A 175 -29.98 19.48 0.37
C VAL A 175 -30.87 20.40 -0.49
N ARG A 176 -30.59 20.50 -1.79
CA ARG A 176 -31.39 21.27 -2.76
C ARG A 176 -31.60 20.49 -4.05
N ALA A 177 -32.74 20.70 -4.69
CA ALA A 177 -33.00 20.14 -6.02
C ALA A 177 -31.99 20.67 -7.05
N VAL A 178 -31.51 19.78 -7.90
CA VAL A 178 -30.55 20.08 -8.97
C VAL A 178 -31.27 20.00 -10.33
N ASP A 179 -31.00 20.95 -11.22
CA ASP A 179 -31.51 20.88 -12.60
C ASP A 179 -30.63 19.89 -13.40
N VAL A 180 -31.13 18.69 -13.54
CA VAL A 180 -30.43 17.58 -14.18
C VAL A 180 -30.22 17.74 -15.69
N ARG A 181 -30.86 18.73 -16.34
CA ARG A 181 -30.77 18.94 -17.81
C ARG A 181 -29.40 19.41 -18.28
N GLN A 182 -28.62 20.00 -17.39
CA GLN A 182 -27.29 20.53 -17.69
C GLN A 182 -26.15 19.65 -17.13
N ILE A 183 -26.48 18.48 -16.60
CA ILE A 183 -25.53 17.57 -15.93
C ILE A 183 -25.14 16.48 -16.93
N GLY A 184 -23.84 16.17 -17.00
CA GLY A 184 -23.30 15.09 -17.81
C GLY A 184 -23.73 13.70 -17.29
N GLN A 185 -23.53 12.67 -18.10
CA GLN A 185 -23.94 11.30 -17.74
C GLN A 185 -23.18 10.77 -16.51
N THR A 186 -21.89 11.08 -16.39
CA THR A 186 -21.05 10.68 -15.25
C THR A 186 -21.53 11.35 -13.97
N GLU A 187 -21.77 12.66 -14.01
CA GLU A 187 -22.26 13.46 -12.87
C GLU A 187 -23.68 13.04 -12.46
N LEU A 188 -24.52 12.65 -13.42
CA LEU A 188 -25.84 12.07 -13.12
C LEU A 188 -25.69 10.73 -12.39
N GLY A 189 -24.71 9.90 -12.76
CA GLY A 189 -24.38 8.68 -12.06
C GLY A 189 -24.00 8.97 -10.60
N ILE A 190 -23.08 9.90 -10.38
CA ILE A 190 -22.66 10.33 -9.04
C ILE A 190 -23.86 10.84 -8.22
N LEU A 191 -24.67 11.72 -8.82
CA LEU A 191 -25.82 12.31 -8.14
C LEU A 191 -26.84 11.27 -7.65
N ARG A 192 -27.02 10.16 -8.38
CA ARG A 192 -27.92 9.06 -7.98
C ARG A 192 -27.41 8.30 -6.75
N GLU A 193 -26.09 8.22 -6.61
CA GLU A 193 -25.45 7.54 -5.48
C GLU A 193 -25.34 8.43 -4.23
N ILE A 194 -25.60 9.75 -4.34
CA ILE A 194 -25.62 10.69 -3.20
C ILE A 194 -26.94 10.53 -2.44
N ASP A 195 -27.02 9.53 -1.59
CA ASP A 195 -28.19 9.18 -0.76
C ASP A 195 -28.08 9.63 0.71
N GLY A 196 -26.94 10.21 1.11
CA GLY A 196 -26.65 10.59 2.48
C GLY A 196 -26.16 9.41 3.35
N ARG A 197 -25.80 8.28 2.74
CA ARG A 197 -25.25 7.07 3.38
C ARG A 197 -23.93 6.66 2.77
N ASN A 198 -23.81 6.72 1.44
CA ASN A 198 -22.59 6.36 0.73
C ASN A 198 -21.52 7.43 0.94
N SER A 199 -20.30 7.00 1.26
CA SER A 199 -19.12 7.88 1.28
C SER A 199 -18.69 8.26 -0.15
N ILE A 200 -17.84 9.28 -0.27
CA ILE A 200 -17.26 9.68 -1.57
C ILE A 200 -16.55 8.48 -2.24
N GLU A 201 -15.79 7.71 -1.47
CA GLU A 201 -15.11 6.52 -1.96
C GLU A 201 -16.10 5.44 -2.43
N GLN A 202 -17.16 5.17 -1.64
CA GLN A 202 -18.20 4.19 -2.02
C GLN A 202 -18.94 4.62 -3.30
N ILE A 203 -19.26 5.90 -3.42
CA ILE A 203 -19.87 6.45 -4.64
C ILE A 203 -18.96 6.23 -5.86
N ALA A 204 -17.65 6.46 -5.70
CA ALA A 204 -16.67 6.25 -6.76
C ALA A 204 -16.63 4.78 -7.22
N LEU A 205 -16.63 3.83 -6.27
CA LEU A 205 -16.70 2.40 -6.56
C LEU A 205 -18.01 2.02 -7.28
N ASN A 206 -19.15 2.47 -6.78
CA ASN A 206 -20.46 2.18 -7.38
C ASN A 206 -20.57 2.73 -8.82
N CYS A 207 -20.04 3.92 -9.04
CA CYS A 207 -20.00 4.55 -10.37
C CYS A 207 -18.88 4.02 -11.28
N ARG A 208 -17.94 3.21 -10.76
CA ARG A 208 -16.75 2.68 -11.46
C ARG A 208 -15.87 3.77 -12.06
N ILE A 209 -15.63 4.81 -11.28
CA ILE A 209 -14.82 5.98 -11.65
C ILE A 209 -13.78 6.28 -10.58
N ALA A 210 -12.82 7.13 -10.91
CA ALA A 210 -11.80 7.62 -10.00
C ALA A 210 -12.42 8.44 -8.85
N THR A 211 -11.96 8.21 -7.63
CA THR A 211 -12.45 8.88 -6.40
C THR A 211 -12.34 10.40 -6.49
N PHE A 212 -11.29 10.90 -7.15
CA PHE A 212 -11.11 12.33 -7.39
C PHE A 212 -12.29 12.98 -8.13
N HIS A 213 -12.91 12.32 -9.11
CA HIS A 213 -14.05 12.88 -9.85
C HIS A 213 -15.26 13.09 -8.94
N VAL A 214 -15.53 12.13 -8.06
CA VAL A 214 -16.64 12.24 -7.08
C VAL A 214 -16.35 13.35 -6.08
N MET A 215 -15.15 13.37 -5.52
CA MET A 215 -14.71 14.39 -4.56
C MET A 215 -14.84 15.80 -5.17
N PHE A 216 -14.38 16.00 -6.39
CA PHE A 216 -14.44 17.28 -7.08
C PHE A 216 -15.88 17.70 -7.38
N PHE A 217 -16.74 16.76 -7.81
CA PHE A 217 -18.17 17.02 -8.01
C PHE A 217 -18.88 17.43 -6.71
N VAL A 218 -18.58 16.71 -5.62
CA VAL A 218 -19.11 17.05 -4.28
C VAL A 218 -18.62 18.43 -3.84
N PHE A 219 -17.35 18.76 -4.02
CA PHE A 219 -16.79 20.08 -3.71
C PHE A 219 -17.49 21.21 -4.48
N GLN A 220 -17.73 21.03 -5.78
CA GLN A 220 -18.50 22.00 -6.57
C GLN A 220 -19.92 22.16 -6.01
N GLY A 221 -20.58 21.05 -5.67
CA GLY A 221 -21.91 21.09 -5.08
C GLY A 221 -21.97 21.78 -3.70
N LEU A 222 -20.93 21.58 -2.86
CA LEU A 222 -20.78 22.30 -1.58
C LEU A 222 -20.65 23.81 -1.81
N SER A 223 -19.82 24.22 -2.78
CA SER A 223 -19.62 25.63 -3.14
C SER A 223 -20.91 26.31 -3.59
N HIS A 224 -21.79 25.57 -4.25
CA HIS A 224 -23.12 26.02 -4.70
C HIS A 224 -24.24 25.79 -3.66
N LYS A 225 -23.92 25.27 -2.48
CA LYS A 225 -24.89 24.92 -1.42
C LYS A 225 -25.97 23.92 -1.89
N LEU A 226 -25.57 23.01 -2.78
CA LEU A 226 -26.41 21.90 -3.25
C LEU A 226 -26.25 20.68 -2.34
N PHE A 227 -25.06 20.49 -1.78
CA PHE A 227 -24.75 19.40 -0.89
C PHE A 227 -24.37 19.90 0.50
N GLU A 228 -24.55 19.05 1.48
CA GLU A 228 -23.89 19.06 2.79
C GLU A 228 -23.03 17.80 2.88
N ILE A 229 -22.01 17.84 3.74
CA ILE A 229 -21.12 16.70 3.95
C ILE A 229 -20.95 16.48 5.45
N LYS A 230 -20.93 15.23 5.87
CA LYS A 230 -20.72 14.85 7.26
C LYS A 230 -19.61 13.78 7.35
N PRO A 231 -18.85 13.72 8.46
CA PRO A 231 -18.00 12.56 8.73
C PRO A 231 -18.87 11.30 8.85
N PRO A 232 -18.30 10.10 8.63
CA PRO A 232 -18.98 8.84 8.92
C PRO A 232 -19.39 8.80 10.39
N ASP A 233 -20.55 8.22 10.70
CA ASP A 233 -20.97 8.01 12.09
C ASP A 233 -20.00 7.01 12.75
N GLU A 234 -19.69 7.19 14.05
CA GLU A 234 -18.81 6.26 14.78
C GLU A 234 -19.42 4.85 14.74
N GLY A 235 -18.83 3.95 13.97
CA GLY A 235 -19.29 2.56 13.76
C GLY A 235 -19.78 2.24 12.33
N GLU A 236 -19.99 3.21 11.44
CA GLU A 236 -20.50 2.99 10.06
C GLU A 236 -19.42 3.16 8.96
N SER A 237 -18.15 3.38 9.30
CA SER A 237 -17.07 3.52 8.31
C SER A 237 -16.58 2.16 7.76
N GLU A 238 -17.42 1.13 7.79
CA GLU A 238 -17.15 -0.11 7.11
C GLU A 238 -17.73 -0.06 5.70
N ILE A 239 -16.87 0.17 4.71
CA ILE A 239 -17.17 -0.28 3.35
C ILE A 239 -17.29 -1.81 3.46
N PRO A 240 -18.47 -2.41 3.25
CA PRO A 240 -18.63 -3.85 3.35
C PRO A 240 -17.58 -4.55 2.48
N GLY A 241 -16.71 -5.34 3.11
CA GLY A 241 -15.64 -6.08 2.45
C GLY A 241 -14.26 -5.39 2.42
N PHE A 242 -14.10 -4.16 2.91
CA PHE A 242 -12.83 -3.43 2.72
C PHE A 242 -12.06 -3.05 3.99
N SER A 243 -12.70 -2.65 5.08
CA SER A 243 -11.99 -2.41 6.35
C SER A 243 -11.39 -3.71 6.92
N SER A 244 -12.11 -4.82 6.75
CA SER A 244 -11.61 -6.14 7.15
C SER A 244 -10.44 -6.65 6.28
N ARG A 245 -10.19 -6.08 5.11
CA ARG A 245 -9.26 -6.61 4.12
C ARG A 245 -7.85 -6.01 4.19
N ALA A 246 -7.74 -4.72 4.41
CA ALA A 246 -6.42 -4.09 4.48
C ALA A 246 -5.58 -4.71 5.60
N TRP A 247 -6.18 -4.97 6.75
CA TRP A 247 -5.50 -5.63 7.85
C TRP A 247 -5.35 -7.15 7.63
N ARG A 248 -6.28 -7.84 6.91
CA ARG A 248 -6.13 -9.27 6.55
C ARG A 248 -4.96 -9.48 5.61
N THR A 249 -4.75 -8.60 4.64
CA THR A 249 -3.57 -8.64 3.77
C THR A 249 -2.28 -8.48 4.58
N LEU A 250 -2.25 -7.53 5.52
CA LEU A 250 -1.11 -7.34 6.41
C LEU A 250 -0.89 -8.53 7.35
N ILE A 251 -1.98 -9.16 7.85
CA ILE A 251 -1.89 -10.40 8.62
C ILE A 251 -1.32 -11.52 7.76
N HIS A 252 -1.83 -11.71 6.55
CA HIS A 252 -1.33 -12.73 5.62
C HIS A 252 0.13 -12.50 5.23
N GLU A 253 0.53 -11.25 4.98
CA GLU A 253 1.95 -10.92 4.78
C GLU A 253 2.81 -11.27 5.99
N ALA A 254 2.31 -11.01 7.20
CA ALA A 254 3.00 -11.37 8.44
C ALA A 254 3.11 -12.90 8.59
N GLU A 255 2.09 -13.67 8.22
CA GLU A 255 2.09 -15.13 8.20
C GLU A 255 3.12 -15.68 7.19
N LEU A 256 3.14 -15.15 5.96
CA LEU A 256 4.14 -15.52 4.95
C LEU A 256 5.57 -15.21 5.38
N LEU A 257 5.81 -14.08 6.04
CA LEU A 257 7.11 -13.73 6.61
C LEU A 257 7.51 -14.71 7.72
N LEU A 258 6.56 -15.15 8.55
CA LEU A 258 6.79 -16.18 9.57
C LEU A 258 7.13 -17.53 8.96
N GLU A 259 6.41 -17.97 7.93
CA GLU A 259 6.68 -19.20 7.19
C GLU A 259 8.04 -19.15 6.50
N GLY A 260 8.39 -17.99 5.93
CA GLY A 260 9.70 -17.71 5.34
C GLY A 260 10.84 -17.58 6.37
N GLY A 261 10.52 -17.58 7.68
CA GLY A 261 11.49 -17.47 8.75
C GLY A 261 11.94 -16.05 9.09
N ASP A 262 11.35 -15.03 8.46
CA ASP A 262 11.62 -13.61 8.76
C ASP A 262 10.77 -13.12 9.95
N LEU A 263 11.24 -13.42 11.17
CA LEU A 263 10.59 -13.02 12.41
C LEU A 263 10.57 -11.50 12.59
N GLY A 264 11.60 -10.80 12.12
CA GLY A 264 11.70 -9.35 12.25
C GLY A 264 10.66 -8.64 11.37
N GLY A 265 10.57 -9.04 10.10
CA GLY A 265 9.56 -8.54 9.17
C GLY A 265 8.14 -8.83 9.63
N ALA A 266 7.87 -10.06 10.09
CA ALA A 266 6.55 -10.43 10.61
C ALA A 266 6.14 -9.61 11.84
N PHE A 267 7.08 -9.37 12.75
CA PHE A 267 6.82 -8.56 13.94
C PHE A 267 6.59 -7.08 13.61
N GLN A 268 7.31 -6.54 12.64
CA GLN A 268 7.09 -5.18 12.16
C GLN A 268 5.68 -5.04 11.57
N ARG A 269 5.24 -6.00 10.73
CA ARG A 269 3.86 -6.01 10.20
C ARG A 269 2.81 -6.10 11.29
N LEU A 270 3.06 -6.88 12.35
CA LEU A 270 2.18 -6.94 13.51
C LEU A 270 2.08 -5.58 14.24
N SER A 271 3.19 -4.86 14.37
CA SER A 271 3.19 -3.50 14.94
C SER A 271 2.37 -2.54 14.06
N ASP A 272 2.61 -2.55 12.74
CA ASP A 272 1.88 -1.71 11.77
C ASP A 272 0.36 -1.97 11.82
N ILE A 273 -0.04 -3.25 11.96
CA ILE A 273 -1.45 -3.64 12.11
C ILE A 273 -2.05 -3.06 13.38
N ARG A 274 -1.35 -3.15 14.50
CA ARG A 274 -1.83 -2.63 15.80
C ARG A 274 -1.91 -1.12 15.82
N ASP A 275 -0.92 -0.45 15.27
CA ASP A 275 -0.88 1.02 15.24
C ASP A 275 -2.00 1.58 14.36
N LYS A 276 -2.34 0.89 13.27
CA LYS A 276 -3.30 1.36 12.28
C LYS A 276 -4.73 0.88 12.51
N TYR A 277 -4.91 -0.32 13.09
CA TYR A 277 -6.21 -1.00 13.20
C TYR A 277 -6.50 -1.50 14.62
N GLY A 278 -5.77 -1.04 15.64
CA GLY A 278 -5.86 -1.51 17.02
C GLY A 278 -7.22 -1.32 17.71
N ASP A 279 -8.09 -0.48 17.16
CA ASP A 279 -9.46 -0.27 17.66
C ASP A 279 -10.45 -1.36 17.22
N HIS A 280 -10.06 -2.22 16.28
CA HIS A 280 -10.93 -3.29 15.77
C HIS A 280 -10.75 -4.59 16.56
N ARG A 281 -11.84 -5.11 17.13
CA ARG A 281 -11.82 -6.32 17.95
C ARG A 281 -11.28 -7.54 17.20
N GLU A 282 -11.73 -7.78 15.97
CA GLU A 282 -11.32 -8.92 15.14
C GLU A 282 -9.82 -8.85 14.81
N VAL A 283 -9.31 -7.63 14.51
CA VAL A 283 -7.88 -7.40 14.31
C VAL A 283 -7.06 -7.75 15.52
N ASN A 284 -7.52 -7.34 16.71
CA ASN A 284 -6.83 -7.62 17.96
C ASN A 284 -6.79 -9.12 18.28
N GLU A 285 -7.85 -9.87 17.97
CA GLU A 285 -7.90 -11.32 18.16
C GLU A 285 -6.90 -12.03 17.25
N LEU A 286 -6.83 -11.65 15.96
CA LEU A 286 -5.90 -12.24 14.99
C LEU A 286 -4.44 -11.78 15.23
N ALA A 287 -4.24 -10.52 15.56
CA ALA A 287 -2.93 -9.99 15.92
C ALA A 287 -2.36 -10.66 17.18
N ALA A 288 -3.22 -11.00 18.15
CA ALA A 288 -2.83 -11.78 19.34
C ALA A 288 -2.44 -13.22 18.97
N GLY A 289 -3.12 -13.83 17.99
CA GLY A 289 -2.76 -15.15 17.46
C GLY A 289 -1.38 -15.14 16.79
N LEU A 290 -1.12 -14.15 15.93
CA LEU A 290 0.18 -13.92 15.30
C LEU A 290 1.30 -13.67 16.32
N GLU A 291 1.06 -12.82 17.31
CA GLU A 291 2.03 -12.60 18.39
C GLU A 291 2.34 -13.89 19.15
N GLY A 292 1.33 -14.73 19.41
CA GLY A 292 1.51 -16.05 19.99
C GLY A 292 2.42 -16.94 19.17
N THR A 293 2.23 -16.95 17.84
CA THR A 293 3.08 -17.71 16.90
C THR A 293 4.51 -17.19 16.86
N ILE A 294 4.69 -15.85 16.81
CA ILE A 294 6.02 -15.22 16.90
C ILE A 294 6.71 -15.58 18.20
N ARG A 295 5.98 -15.52 19.32
CA ARG A 295 6.51 -15.87 20.65
C ARG A 295 6.98 -17.32 20.72
N LEU A 296 6.17 -18.25 20.21
CA LEU A 296 6.56 -19.67 20.14
C LEU A 296 7.80 -19.88 19.25
N ALA A 297 7.89 -19.16 18.14
CA ALA A 297 9.05 -19.24 17.25
C ALA A 297 10.34 -18.67 17.90
N VAL A 298 10.21 -17.63 18.72
CA VAL A 298 11.31 -17.08 19.53
C VAL A 298 11.72 -18.03 20.63
N ASP A 299 10.73 -18.58 21.37
CA ASP A 299 10.98 -19.50 22.48
C ASP A 299 11.64 -20.81 22.00
N SER A 300 11.34 -21.26 20.77
CA SER A 300 11.97 -22.44 20.15
C SER A 300 13.50 -22.29 19.96
N LEU A 301 14.00 -21.06 20.02
CA LEU A 301 15.44 -20.79 19.92
C LEU A 301 16.17 -20.86 21.28
N ASP A 302 15.47 -21.19 22.38
CA ASP A 302 16.05 -21.27 23.73
C ASP A 302 16.95 -20.07 24.09
N LEU A 303 16.49 -18.86 23.82
CA LEU A 303 17.20 -17.61 24.12
C LEU A 303 16.89 -17.15 25.54
N ASP A 304 17.38 -17.88 26.55
CA ASP A 304 17.24 -17.46 27.92
C ASP A 304 18.31 -16.41 28.32
N ASP A 305 18.10 -15.72 29.40
CA ASP A 305 18.94 -14.63 29.87
C ASP A 305 20.38 -15.06 30.21
N SER A 306 20.64 -16.35 30.36
CA SER A 306 21.96 -16.91 30.70
C SER A 306 22.84 -17.18 29.48
N VAL A 307 22.24 -17.17 28.27
CA VAL A 307 22.94 -17.46 27.01
C VAL A 307 23.99 -16.37 26.70
N VAL A 308 25.16 -16.78 26.25
CA VAL A 308 26.20 -15.87 25.78
C VAL A 308 26.28 -15.94 24.25
N LEU A 309 25.93 -14.83 23.60
CA LEU A 309 25.90 -14.74 22.14
C LEU A 309 27.27 -14.32 21.58
N LYS A 310 27.58 -14.82 20.39
CA LYS A 310 28.82 -14.48 19.64
C LYS A 310 28.45 -14.09 18.21
N LEU A 311 29.25 -13.22 17.60
CA LEU A 311 29.11 -12.95 16.18
C LEU A 311 29.44 -14.22 15.38
N ALA A 312 28.62 -14.58 14.43
CA ALA A 312 28.85 -15.71 13.53
C ALA A 312 29.67 -15.30 12.31
N ILE A 313 29.65 -14.00 11.96
CA ILE A 313 30.39 -13.40 10.86
C ILE A 313 31.53 -12.50 11.39
N PRO A 314 32.61 -12.30 10.63
CA PRO A 314 33.67 -11.38 10.98
C PRO A 314 33.18 -9.94 11.11
N ALA A 315 33.73 -9.17 12.05
CA ALA A 315 33.37 -7.77 12.27
C ALA A 315 33.54 -6.91 11.00
N SER A 316 34.46 -7.26 10.12
CA SER A 316 34.67 -6.58 8.83
C SER A 316 33.51 -6.76 7.83
N GLU A 317 32.65 -7.77 8.01
CA GLU A 317 31.51 -8.05 7.16
C GLU A 317 30.20 -7.46 7.70
N LEU A 318 30.18 -7.06 8.96
CA LEU A 318 29.01 -6.41 9.57
C LEU A 318 28.56 -5.15 8.82
N THR A 319 29.49 -4.42 8.22
CA THR A 319 29.19 -3.21 7.42
C THR A 319 28.46 -3.52 6.11
N LYS A 320 28.43 -4.77 5.68
CA LYS A 320 27.73 -5.23 4.47
C LYS A 320 26.33 -5.77 4.77
N VAL A 321 26.03 -6.00 6.04
CA VAL A 321 24.74 -6.53 6.49
C VAL A 321 23.75 -5.37 6.61
N GLN A 322 22.59 -5.51 5.99
CA GLN A 322 21.48 -4.58 6.22
C GLN A 322 20.93 -4.80 7.62
N CYS A 323 21.12 -3.82 8.49
CA CYS A 323 20.66 -3.81 9.87
C CYS A 323 19.92 -2.52 10.17
N THR A 324 18.88 -2.61 10.97
CA THR A 324 18.24 -1.43 11.57
C THR A 324 19.20 -0.78 12.58
N PRO A 325 19.01 0.51 12.93
CA PRO A 325 19.82 1.16 13.96
C PRO A 325 19.81 0.42 15.31
N ALA A 326 18.67 -0.18 15.66
CA ALA A 326 18.50 -0.97 16.89
C ALA A 326 19.28 -2.30 16.83
N GLU A 327 19.23 -3.01 15.70
CA GLU A 327 20.06 -4.22 15.49
C GLU A 327 21.55 -3.90 15.50
N GLY A 328 21.96 -2.77 14.88
CA GLY A 328 23.34 -2.31 14.90
C GLY A 328 23.84 -2.02 16.32
N PHE A 329 23.02 -1.38 17.15
CA PHE A 329 23.32 -1.17 18.56
C PHE A 329 23.49 -2.51 19.30
N LEU A 330 22.57 -3.45 19.10
CA LEU A 330 22.62 -4.78 19.71
C LEU A 330 23.86 -5.55 19.29
N LEU A 331 24.20 -5.57 18.00
CA LEU A 331 25.41 -6.23 17.48
C LEU A 331 26.69 -5.64 18.09
N SER A 332 26.74 -4.34 18.38
CA SER A 332 27.88 -3.71 19.05
C SER A 332 28.12 -4.21 20.48
N ARG A 333 27.10 -4.81 21.12
CA ARG A 333 27.16 -5.34 22.49
C ARG A 333 27.45 -6.84 22.54
N ILE A 334 27.25 -7.55 21.43
CA ILE A 334 27.53 -8.99 21.33
C ILE A 334 29.04 -9.21 21.14
N ASN A 335 29.73 -9.50 22.23
CA ASN A 335 31.17 -9.68 22.26
C ASN A 335 31.62 -11.07 22.74
N GLY A 336 30.66 -11.97 22.98
CA GLY A 336 30.95 -13.32 23.49
C GLY A 336 31.28 -13.39 24.97
N ILE A 337 31.02 -12.33 25.74
CA ILE A 337 31.32 -12.24 27.18
C ILE A 337 30.04 -11.98 27.97
N TYR A 338 29.22 -11.02 27.55
CA TYR A 338 28.00 -10.64 28.25
C TYR A 338 26.91 -11.66 28.03
N LYS A 339 26.13 -11.91 29.09
CA LYS A 339 24.92 -12.70 29.02
C LYS A 339 23.82 -11.95 28.29
N LEU A 340 22.91 -12.69 27.66
CA LEU A 340 21.79 -12.12 26.91
C LEU A 340 20.95 -11.16 27.78
N GLY A 341 20.62 -11.51 29.01
CA GLY A 341 19.87 -10.65 29.92
C GLY A 341 20.59 -9.33 30.22
N GLU A 342 21.92 -9.32 30.33
CA GLU A 342 22.71 -8.09 30.53
C GLU A 342 22.67 -7.16 29.30
N ILE A 343 22.65 -7.75 28.09
CA ILE A 343 22.53 -7.01 26.84
C ILE A 343 21.12 -6.44 26.70
N LEU A 344 20.08 -7.25 26.93
CA LEU A 344 18.69 -6.85 26.80
C LEU A 344 18.29 -5.74 27.79
N ALA A 345 18.89 -5.72 28.98
CA ALA A 345 18.65 -4.66 29.96
C ALA A 345 19.11 -3.26 29.49
N GLN A 346 20.01 -3.19 28.50
CA GLN A 346 20.54 -1.93 27.98
C GLN A 346 19.76 -1.39 26.77
N ILE A 347 18.79 -2.16 26.23
CA ILE A 347 18.02 -1.82 25.06
C ILE A 347 16.64 -1.31 25.51
N PRO A 348 16.15 -0.17 25.00
CA PRO A 348 14.77 0.27 25.25
C PRO A 348 13.79 -0.62 24.49
N GLY A 349 12.57 -0.75 24.99
CA GLY A 349 11.50 -1.53 24.35
C GLY A 349 10.97 -2.64 25.25
N ASN A 350 9.92 -3.33 24.81
CA ASN A 350 9.35 -4.46 25.54
C ASN A 350 10.20 -5.73 25.33
N ASP A 351 9.99 -6.75 26.18
CA ASP A 351 10.80 -7.97 26.15
C ASP A 351 10.65 -8.77 24.83
N LEU A 352 9.46 -8.76 24.25
CA LEU A 352 9.21 -9.48 23.00
C LEU A 352 9.95 -8.83 21.83
N ASP A 353 9.90 -7.50 21.69
CA ASP A 353 10.61 -6.74 20.63
C ASP A 353 12.11 -7.08 20.65
N LYS A 354 12.70 -7.06 21.84
CA LYS A 354 14.11 -7.34 22.04
C LYS A 354 14.46 -8.77 21.64
N LYS A 355 13.63 -9.74 22.07
CA LYS A 355 13.84 -11.16 21.75
C LYS A 355 13.65 -11.47 20.27
N VAL A 356 12.65 -10.86 19.63
CA VAL A 356 12.42 -10.99 18.18
C VAL A 356 13.62 -10.46 17.39
N MET A 357 14.18 -9.32 17.79
CA MET A 357 15.36 -8.75 17.15
C MET A 357 16.55 -9.70 17.19
N ILE A 358 16.80 -10.32 18.37
CA ILE A 358 17.87 -11.32 18.50
C ILE A 358 17.57 -12.58 17.70
N ALA A 359 16.33 -13.07 17.77
CA ALA A 359 15.91 -14.25 17.03
C ALA A 359 16.08 -14.06 15.50
N SER A 360 15.77 -12.87 15.00
CA SER A 360 16.02 -12.49 13.60
C SER A 360 17.50 -12.57 13.25
N LEU A 361 18.39 -12.01 14.08
CA LEU A 361 19.82 -12.06 13.86
C LEU A 361 20.41 -13.47 13.94
N VAL A 362 19.88 -14.33 14.81
CA VAL A 362 20.27 -15.75 14.92
C VAL A 362 19.84 -16.52 13.68
N ARG A 363 18.60 -16.34 13.21
CA ARG A 363 18.10 -17.00 11.99
C ARG A 363 18.81 -16.55 10.72
N ARG A 364 19.24 -15.30 10.65
CA ARG A 364 20.06 -14.74 9.56
C ARG A 364 21.54 -15.17 9.65
N GLU A 365 21.88 -16.03 10.61
CA GLU A 365 23.25 -16.52 10.86
C GLU A 365 24.29 -15.41 11.11
N ILE A 366 23.83 -14.23 11.56
CA ILE A 366 24.70 -13.10 11.93
C ILE A 366 25.26 -13.30 13.34
N VAL A 367 24.43 -13.91 14.20
CA VAL A 367 24.73 -14.20 15.61
C VAL A 367 24.56 -15.70 15.87
N LYS A 368 25.41 -16.26 16.71
CA LYS A 368 25.35 -17.65 17.18
C LYS A 368 25.51 -17.72 18.69
N ARG A 369 25.07 -18.82 19.26
CA ARG A 369 25.28 -19.16 20.69
C ARG A 369 26.74 -19.48 20.95
#